data_1799a366acb9c5130bc89421e1d2cc4a
#
_entry.id   1799a366acb9c5130bc89421e1d2cc4a
#
_cell.length_a   1.000
_cell.length_b   1.000
_cell.length_c   1.000
_cell.angle_alpha   90.00
_cell.angle_beta   90.00
_cell.angle_gamma   90.00
#
_symmetry.space_group_name_H-M   'P 1'
#
loop_
_entity.id
_entity.type
_entity.pdbx_description
1 polymer ?
#
loop_
_entity_poly.entity_id
_entity_poly.type
_entity_poly.pdbx_seq_one_letter_code
_entity_poly.pdbx_strand_id
1 'polypeptide(L)'
;MIRHIVTTAIGKAVRGGMRLRGGGSALPGLVVEKIDSGFIPRALQDLPYGVVVVSGTNGKTTTTKIVVELLEATGLKVFTNRTGSNFSRGVAAALLGEVNQRGKLDADIAVLELDEAWAVKFVQQVQPKYSLLLNVMRDQLDRFGEIDTAASFLEKIAAATTEHVVLNRDDPRVFRIHEKTSAAATYFGLTTDLLRLMPTDDSLKTGDAVANESVPAEVVLTTVEQQGAEFLIDGTRHRTEVALSGVYNLLNAAAALALVRTIVPEAPIHVLLDALSKVKPAFGRGETITYNGTSIDLLLVKNPSGFRLSLLSFGKRQRQTMIAINDNYADGRDMSWLWDVDFSVLENVSVVSGVRAYDMTLRLSYDEVAVGTVEQDLAKALDEFLVHEPTEPKQIFCSYTAMTTLRRLLSEKTDVEDIS
;
A
#
# COMPACT_ATOMS: atom_id res chain seq x y z
N MET A 1 9.68 -3.17 -34.75
CA MET A 1 9.30 -1.74 -34.80
C MET A 1 7.84 -1.52 -35.23
N ILE A 2 7.41 -1.97 -36.44
CA ILE A 2 6.02 -1.77 -36.93
C ILE A 2 4.96 -2.33 -35.98
N ARG A 3 5.10 -3.57 -35.49
CA ARG A 3 4.16 -4.19 -34.55
C ARG A 3 3.96 -3.36 -33.29
N HIS A 4 5.03 -2.79 -32.74
CA HIS A 4 4.99 -1.96 -31.53
C HIS A 4 4.18 -0.67 -31.75
N ILE A 5 4.40 0.01 -32.88
CA ILE A 5 3.66 1.23 -33.26
C ILE A 5 2.17 0.91 -33.43
N VAL A 6 1.83 -0.19 -34.12
CA VAL A 6 0.43 -0.59 -34.36
C VAL A 6 -0.25 -0.94 -33.04
N THR A 7 0.41 -1.72 -32.17
CA THR A 7 -0.14 -2.07 -30.84
C THR A 7 -0.37 -0.82 -29.99
N THR A 8 0.58 0.12 -29.97
CA THR A 8 0.46 1.38 -29.24
C THR A 8 -0.71 2.21 -29.76
N ALA A 9 -0.87 2.33 -31.08
CA ALA A 9 -1.96 3.08 -31.70
C ALA A 9 -3.33 2.48 -31.36
N ILE A 10 -3.49 1.15 -31.47
CA ILE A 10 -4.73 0.45 -31.12
C ILE A 10 -5.02 0.64 -29.61
N GLY A 11 -4.03 0.42 -28.75
CA GLY A 11 -4.20 0.56 -27.30
C GLY A 11 -4.61 1.99 -26.90
N LYS A 12 -3.99 3.01 -27.50
CA LYS A 12 -4.36 4.43 -27.26
C LYS A 12 -5.76 4.76 -27.78
N ALA A 13 -6.17 4.22 -28.93
CA ALA A 13 -7.53 4.39 -29.44
C ALA A 13 -8.58 3.75 -28.50
N VAL A 14 -8.34 2.53 -28.02
CA VAL A 14 -9.21 1.88 -27.02
C VAL A 14 -9.28 2.70 -25.74
N ARG A 15 -8.14 3.20 -25.25
CA ARG A 15 -8.08 4.06 -24.04
C ARG A 15 -8.89 5.35 -24.23
N GLY A 16 -8.78 6.00 -25.39
CA GLY A 16 -9.56 7.19 -25.71
C GLY A 16 -11.06 6.92 -25.73
N GLY A 17 -11.49 5.83 -26.38
CA GLY A 17 -12.90 5.41 -26.41
C GLY A 17 -13.47 5.08 -25.02
N MET A 18 -12.66 4.46 -24.14
CA MET A 18 -13.07 4.15 -22.77
C MET A 18 -13.19 5.39 -21.89
N ARG A 19 -12.28 6.37 -22.03
CA ARG A 19 -12.40 7.67 -21.32
C ARG A 19 -13.70 8.39 -21.64
N LEU A 20 -14.13 8.37 -22.91
CA LEU A 20 -15.40 8.97 -23.33
C LEU A 20 -16.64 8.29 -22.74
N ARG A 21 -16.52 7.00 -22.33
CA ARG A 21 -17.63 6.22 -21.76
C ARG A 21 -17.60 6.12 -20.22
N GLY A 22 -16.64 6.79 -19.54
CA GLY A 22 -16.47 6.68 -18.09
C GLY A 22 -16.07 5.27 -17.61
N GLY A 23 -15.49 4.43 -18.47
CA GLY A 23 -15.21 3.03 -18.21
C GLY A 23 -13.83 2.74 -17.62
N GLY A 24 -13.67 1.56 -17.02
CA GLY A 24 -12.52 1.15 -16.22
C GLY A 24 -11.17 1.13 -16.92
N SER A 25 -10.13 1.37 -16.15
CA SER A 25 -8.72 1.55 -16.57
C SER A 25 -8.05 0.28 -17.14
N ALA A 26 -8.54 -0.92 -16.85
CA ALA A 26 -7.85 -2.18 -17.18
C ALA A 26 -8.13 -2.74 -18.60
N LEU A 27 -9.23 -2.35 -19.25
CA LEU A 27 -9.60 -2.90 -20.56
C LEU A 27 -8.57 -2.58 -21.68
N PRO A 28 -8.01 -1.35 -21.78
CA PRO A 28 -6.98 -1.07 -22.78
C PRO A 28 -5.74 -1.98 -22.62
N GLY A 29 -5.33 -2.25 -21.38
CA GLY A 29 -4.23 -3.17 -21.09
C GLY A 29 -4.52 -4.61 -21.52
N LEU A 30 -5.73 -5.10 -21.27
CA LEU A 30 -6.17 -6.45 -21.70
C LEU A 30 -6.12 -6.60 -23.23
N VAL A 31 -6.57 -5.57 -23.97
CA VAL A 31 -6.55 -5.59 -25.44
C VAL A 31 -5.10 -5.65 -25.92
N VAL A 32 -4.21 -4.84 -25.35
CA VAL A 32 -2.79 -4.83 -25.73
C VAL A 32 -2.11 -6.16 -25.43
N GLU A 33 -2.30 -6.72 -24.24
CA GLU A 33 -1.73 -8.03 -23.88
C GLU A 33 -2.17 -9.16 -24.84
N LYS A 34 -3.44 -9.16 -25.28
CA LYS A 34 -3.95 -10.14 -26.24
C LYS A 34 -3.37 -9.97 -27.66
N ILE A 35 -3.12 -8.74 -28.09
CA ILE A 35 -2.58 -8.45 -29.43
C ILE A 35 -1.07 -8.65 -29.45
N ASP A 36 -0.39 -8.28 -28.37
CA ASP A 36 1.06 -8.23 -28.29
C ASP A 36 1.59 -8.46 -26.86
N SER A 37 1.80 -9.73 -26.52
CA SER A 37 2.34 -10.13 -25.21
C SER A 37 3.74 -9.59 -24.91
N GLY A 38 4.50 -9.15 -25.94
CA GLY A 38 5.81 -8.54 -25.79
C GLY A 38 5.79 -7.03 -25.62
N PHE A 39 4.61 -6.39 -25.49
CA PHE A 39 4.52 -4.93 -25.37
C PHE A 39 5.20 -4.41 -24.10
N ILE A 40 4.86 -4.98 -22.93
CA ILE A 40 5.43 -4.56 -21.63
C ILE A 40 6.95 -4.74 -21.59
N PRO A 41 7.52 -5.95 -21.88
CA PRO A 41 8.96 -6.11 -21.91
C PRO A 41 9.69 -5.10 -22.78
N ARG A 42 9.20 -4.85 -24.00
CA ARG A 42 9.84 -3.91 -24.91
C ARG A 42 9.74 -2.45 -24.47
N ALA A 43 8.67 -2.06 -23.78
CA ALA A 43 8.52 -0.71 -23.27
C ALA A 43 9.47 -0.43 -22.09
N LEU A 44 9.83 -1.46 -21.31
CA LEU A 44 10.62 -1.35 -20.09
C LEU A 44 12.11 -1.73 -20.26
N GLN A 45 12.51 -2.34 -21.38
CA GLN A 45 13.86 -2.91 -21.55
C GLN A 45 14.98 -1.87 -21.57
N ASP A 46 14.69 -0.63 -22.02
CA ASP A 46 15.71 0.40 -22.26
C ASP A 46 15.86 1.41 -21.08
N LEU A 47 15.25 1.10 -19.92
CA LEU A 47 15.34 1.96 -18.75
C LEU A 47 16.74 1.88 -18.11
N PRO A 48 17.46 3.00 -17.93
CA PRO A 48 18.82 3.00 -17.37
C PRO A 48 18.94 2.30 -16.02
N TYR A 49 18.01 2.59 -15.11
CA TYR A 49 17.93 1.97 -13.78
C TYR A 49 17.02 0.73 -13.74
N GLY A 50 16.40 0.34 -14.88
CA GLY A 50 15.60 -0.86 -15.00
C GLY A 50 14.25 -0.79 -14.28
N VAL A 51 13.82 -1.93 -13.77
CA VAL A 51 12.51 -2.12 -13.15
C VAL A 51 12.67 -2.48 -11.68
N VAL A 52 11.88 -1.83 -10.84
CA VAL A 52 11.66 -2.15 -9.43
C VAL A 52 10.30 -2.80 -9.28
N VAL A 53 10.22 -3.91 -8.55
CA VAL A 53 8.96 -4.53 -8.11
C VAL A 53 8.80 -4.31 -6.61
N VAL A 54 7.68 -3.69 -6.22
CA VAL A 54 7.27 -3.54 -4.81
C VAL A 54 6.12 -4.52 -4.56
N SER A 55 6.33 -5.46 -3.63
CA SER A 55 5.34 -6.50 -3.30
C SER A 55 5.34 -6.84 -1.81
N GLY A 56 4.32 -7.59 -1.38
CA GLY A 56 4.06 -7.97 0.02
C GLY A 56 2.59 -7.77 0.39
N THR A 57 2.15 -8.34 1.48
CA THR A 57 0.72 -8.34 1.85
C THR A 57 0.20 -6.92 2.08
N ASN A 58 0.87 -6.13 2.92
CA ASN A 58 0.47 -4.78 3.28
C ASN A 58 1.55 -3.74 2.95
N GLY A 59 1.14 -2.48 2.79
CA GLY A 59 2.05 -1.34 2.60
C GLY A 59 2.43 -1.02 1.16
N LYS A 60 2.16 -1.90 0.19
CA LYS A 60 2.57 -1.75 -1.23
C LYS A 60 2.35 -0.34 -1.80
N THR A 61 1.13 0.16 -1.78
CA THR A 61 0.79 1.46 -2.41
C THR A 61 1.47 2.64 -1.72
N THR A 62 1.46 2.66 -0.39
CA THR A 62 2.14 3.72 0.38
C THR A 62 3.64 3.70 0.10
N THR A 63 4.26 2.52 0.14
CA THR A 63 5.71 2.37 -0.13
C THR A 63 6.06 2.75 -1.56
N THR A 64 5.28 2.30 -2.54
CA THR A 64 5.50 2.67 -3.96
C THR A 64 5.43 4.18 -4.15
N LYS A 65 4.44 4.85 -3.54
CA LYS A 65 4.32 6.31 -3.59
C LYS A 65 5.56 6.98 -3.00
N ILE A 66 6.00 6.56 -1.81
CA ILE A 66 7.20 7.12 -1.16
C ILE A 66 8.43 6.91 -2.05
N VAL A 67 8.65 5.70 -2.56
CA VAL A 67 9.79 5.38 -3.46
C VAL A 67 9.80 6.29 -4.67
N VAL A 68 8.65 6.51 -5.30
CA VAL A 68 8.52 7.39 -6.47
C VAL A 68 8.94 8.81 -6.12
N GLU A 69 8.37 9.39 -5.05
CA GLU A 69 8.66 10.76 -4.64
C GLU A 69 10.13 10.96 -4.21
N LEU A 70 10.73 9.95 -3.55
CA LEU A 70 12.16 9.98 -3.20
C LEU A 70 13.06 9.90 -4.43
N LEU A 71 12.77 9.03 -5.41
CA LEU A 71 13.53 8.91 -6.65
C LEU A 71 13.40 10.17 -7.51
N GLU A 72 12.20 10.74 -7.63
CA GLU A 72 11.98 12.00 -8.33
C GLU A 72 12.76 13.16 -7.67
N ALA A 73 12.91 13.17 -6.35
CA ALA A 73 13.73 14.15 -5.64
C ALA A 73 15.24 14.02 -5.94
N THR A 74 15.71 12.85 -6.39
CA THR A 74 17.09 12.67 -6.89
C THR A 74 17.26 13.11 -8.34
N GLY A 75 16.20 13.57 -9.01
CA GLY A 75 16.20 14.03 -10.41
C GLY A 75 15.87 12.95 -11.43
N LEU A 76 15.53 11.72 -11.02
CA LEU A 76 15.14 10.64 -11.92
C LEU A 76 13.70 10.81 -12.41
N LYS A 77 13.46 10.47 -13.67
CA LYS A 77 12.12 10.32 -14.24
C LYS A 77 11.57 8.94 -13.90
N VAL A 78 10.51 8.88 -13.12
CA VAL A 78 9.94 7.62 -12.63
C VAL A 78 8.65 7.29 -13.36
N PHE A 79 8.56 6.09 -13.93
CA PHE A 79 7.30 5.50 -14.38
C PHE A 79 6.71 4.63 -13.27
N THR A 80 5.40 4.72 -13.05
CA THR A 80 4.68 3.85 -12.08
C THR A 80 3.24 3.56 -12.52
N ASN A 81 2.67 2.46 -12.03
CA ASN A 81 1.28 2.07 -12.31
C ASN A 81 0.28 2.73 -11.34
N ARG A 82 0.28 4.06 -11.25
CA ARG A 82 -0.52 4.88 -10.29
C ARG A 82 -2.02 4.58 -10.28
N THR A 83 -2.60 4.11 -11.38
CA THR A 83 -4.05 4.00 -11.56
C THR A 83 -4.62 2.61 -11.27
N GLY A 84 -4.35 2.09 -10.07
CA GLY A 84 -5.27 1.17 -9.40
C GLY A 84 -5.38 -0.27 -9.88
N SER A 85 -4.50 -0.78 -10.75
CA SER A 85 -4.47 -2.21 -11.08
C SER A 85 -3.10 -2.80 -10.83
N ASN A 86 -2.97 -3.57 -9.74
CA ASN A 86 -1.75 -4.27 -9.34
C ASN A 86 -1.51 -5.54 -10.20
N PHE A 87 -2.09 -5.57 -11.39
CA PHE A 87 -2.01 -6.66 -12.38
C PHE A 87 -1.25 -6.20 -13.62
N SER A 88 -0.71 -7.13 -14.40
CA SER A 88 -0.02 -6.83 -15.67
C SER A 88 -0.84 -5.95 -16.61
N ARG A 89 -2.18 -6.17 -16.65
CA ARG A 89 -3.11 -5.32 -17.41
C ARG A 89 -3.10 -3.86 -16.97
N GLY A 90 -2.91 -3.61 -15.68
CA GLY A 90 -2.77 -2.26 -15.12
C GLY A 90 -1.47 -1.62 -15.57
N VAL A 91 -0.36 -2.36 -15.53
CA VAL A 91 0.94 -1.89 -16.04
C VAL A 91 0.85 -1.57 -17.53
N ALA A 92 0.25 -2.46 -18.36
CA ALA A 92 0.05 -2.20 -19.79
C ALA A 92 -0.80 -0.95 -20.05
N ALA A 93 -1.88 -0.76 -19.27
CA ALA A 93 -2.75 0.41 -19.40
C ALA A 93 -2.05 1.72 -18.97
N ALA A 94 -1.22 1.67 -17.92
CA ALA A 94 -0.40 2.80 -17.50
C ALA A 94 0.64 3.16 -18.57
N LEU A 95 1.38 2.16 -19.09
CA LEU A 95 2.35 2.35 -20.15
C LEU A 95 1.74 2.99 -21.40
N LEU A 96 0.53 2.58 -21.81
CA LEU A 96 -0.18 3.21 -22.94
C LEU A 96 -0.42 4.71 -22.74
N GLY A 97 -0.46 5.17 -21.51
CA GLY A 97 -0.58 6.59 -21.18
C GLY A 97 0.67 7.39 -21.42
N GLU A 98 1.81 6.78 -21.20
CA GLU A 98 3.10 7.49 -21.09
C GLU A 98 4.05 7.21 -22.27
N VAL A 99 3.93 6.05 -22.93
CA VAL A 99 4.75 5.79 -24.12
C VAL A 99 4.40 6.76 -25.26
N ASN A 100 5.40 7.19 -26.00
CA ASN A 100 5.22 7.99 -27.22
C ASN A 100 4.55 7.18 -28.34
N GLN A 101 4.34 7.77 -29.53
CA GLN A 101 3.73 7.09 -30.69
C GLN A 101 4.54 5.90 -31.19
N ARG A 102 5.85 5.85 -30.90
CA ARG A 102 6.74 4.74 -31.26
C ARG A 102 6.75 3.64 -30.20
N GLY A 103 5.99 3.83 -29.11
CA GLY A 103 5.92 2.91 -27.98
C GLY A 103 7.11 3.02 -27.01
N LYS A 104 7.95 4.04 -27.12
CA LYS A 104 9.07 4.28 -26.22
C LYS A 104 8.61 5.06 -24.99
N LEU A 105 9.01 4.59 -23.82
CA LEU A 105 8.82 5.26 -22.53
C LEU A 105 9.95 6.27 -22.29
N ASP A 106 9.62 7.49 -21.87
CA ASP A 106 10.58 8.50 -21.44
C ASP A 106 10.67 8.50 -19.90
N ALA A 107 11.39 7.53 -19.38
CA ALA A 107 11.67 7.37 -17.96
C ALA A 107 13.07 6.77 -17.75
N ASP A 108 13.63 6.99 -16.57
CA ASP A 108 14.91 6.42 -16.16
C ASP A 108 14.73 5.09 -15.42
N ILE A 109 13.63 4.96 -14.71
CA ILE A 109 13.29 3.80 -13.88
C ILE A 109 11.78 3.54 -13.88
N ALA A 110 11.39 2.27 -13.74
CA ALA A 110 10.00 1.90 -13.49
C ALA A 110 9.84 1.34 -12.08
N VAL A 111 8.94 1.89 -11.29
CA VAL A 111 8.58 1.39 -9.94
C VAL A 111 7.16 0.84 -10.00
N LEU A 112 7.02 -0.48 -9.89
CA LEU A 112 5.77 -1.18 -10.10
C LEU A 112 5.25 -1.80 -8.80
N GLU A 113 4.07 -1.38 -8.38
CA GLU A 113 3.29 -2.05 -7.35
C GLU A 113 2.61 -3.29 -7.95
N LEU A 114 2.95 -4.48 -7.47
CA LEU A 114 2.38 -5.73 -7.96
C LEU A 114 1.88 -6.60 -6.79
N ASP A 115 0.69 -7.14 -6.97
CA ASP A 115 0.15 -8.21 -6.13
C ASP A 115 1.00 -9.47 -6.27
N GLU A 116 1.22 -10.22 -5.19
CA GLU A 116 2.21 -11.28 -5.09
C GLU A 116 2.05 -12.35 -6.18
N ALA A 117 0.83 -12.85 -6.40
CA ALA A 117 0.55 -13.88 -7.40
C ALA A 117 0.73 -13.37 -8.84
N TRP A 118 0.43 -12.10 -9.08
CA TRP A 118 0.60 -11.48 -10.40
C TRP A 118 2.04 -11.06 -10.65
N ALA A 119 2.76 -10.66 -9.62
CA ALA A 119 4.19 -10.38 -9.72
C ALA A 119 4.97 -11.59 -10.23
N VAL A 120 4.64 -12.82 -9.78
CA VAL A 120 5.25 -14.06 -10.30
C VAL A 120 5.09 -14.20 -11.82
N LYS A 121 3.91 -13.86 -12.37
CA LYS A 121 3.70 -13.88 -13.82
C LYS A 121 4.43 -12.76 -14.54
N PHE A 122 4.53 -11.60 -13.91
CA PHE A 122 5.23 -10.44 -14.46
C PHE A 122 6.73 -10.69 -14.56
N VAL A 123 7.37 -11.20 -13.50
CA VAL A 123 8.83 -11.42 -13.48
C VAL A 123 9.29 -12.52 -14.44
N GLN A 124 8.39 -13.39 -14.91
CA GLN A 124 8.67 -14.34 -16.00
C GLN A 124 8.87 -13.65 -17.36
N GLN A 125 8.34 -12.43 -17.53
CA GLN A 125 8.42 -11.67 -18.77
C GLN A 125 9.42 -10.51 -18.67
N VAL A 126 9.53 -9.89 -17.49
CA VAL A 126 10.39 -8.74 -17.21
C VAL A 126 11.13 -9.00 -15.91
N GLN A 127 12.41 -9.30 -15.99
CA GLN A 127 13.24 -9.48 -14.82
C GLN A 127 13.51 -8.12 -14.16
N PRO A 128 13.12 -7.91 -12.89
CA PRO A 128 13.43 -6.67 -12.21
C PRO A 128 14.91 -6.58 -11.85
N LYS A 129 15.48 -5.39 -11.89
CA LYS A 129 16.80 -5.14 -11.31
C LYS A 129 16.74 -5.13 -9.80
N TYR A 130 15.67 -4.53 -9.26
CA TYR A 130 15.45 -4.36 -7.83
C TYR A 130 14.09 -4.91 -7.42
N SER A 131 14.00 -5.48 -6.23
CA SER A 131 12.71 -5.83 -5.61
C SER A 131 12.69 -5.36 -4.17
N LEU A 132 11.57 -4.79 -3.74
CA LEU A 132 11.29 -4.44 -2.37
C LEU A 132 10.17 -5.34 -1.84
N LEU A 133 10.50 -6.20 -0.89
CA LEU A 133 9.58 -7.18 -0.32
C LEU A 133 9.28 -6.80 1.14
N LEU A 134 8.02 -6.39 1.39
CA LEU A 134 7.66 -5.68 2.60
C LEU A 134 7.35 -6.58 3.79
N ASN A 135 6.41 -7.49 3.61
CA ASN A 135 5.92 -8.38 4.67
C ASN A 135 5.09 -9.52 4.09
N VAL A 136 4.95 -10.58 4.89
CA VAL A 136 4.04 -11.70 4.65
C VAL A 136 3.13 -11.81 5.86
N MET A 137 1.87 -11.43 5.69
CA MET A 137 0.85 -11.45 6.73
C MET A 137 -0.38 -12.21 6.27
N ARG A 138 -1.23 -12.61 7.21
CA ARG A 138 -2.51 -13.21 6.90
C ARG A 138 -3.38 -12.22 6.12
N ASP A 139 -3.75 -12.58 4.91
CA ASP A 139 -4.68 -11.85 4.05
C ASP A 139 -6.00 -12.65 3.92
N GLN A 140 -6.84 -12.31 3.00
CA GLN A 140 -8.08 -13.00 2.72
C GLN A 140 -7.78 -14.42 2.20
N LEU A 141 -8.28 -15.45 2.90
CA LEU A 141 -8.01 -16.85 2.58
C LEU A 141 -8.56 -17.27 1.21
N ASP A 142 -9.64 -16.65 0.76
CA ASP A 142 -10.26 -16.90 -0.55
C ASP A 142 -9.39 -16.46 -1.74
N ARG A 143 -8.39 -15.59 -1.51
CA ARG A 143 -7.49 -15.07 -2.57
C ARG A 143 -6.14 -15.78 -2.65
N PHE A 144 -5.55 -16.15 -1.52
CA PHE A 144 -4.15 -16.59 -1.45
C PHE A 144 -3.95 -17.91 -0.71
N GLY A 145 -4.99 -18.46 -0.06
CA GLY A 145 -4.86 -19.65 0.77
C GLY A 145 -3.94 -19.42 1.98
N GLU A 146 -3.02 -20.32 2.19
CA GLU A 146 -2.09 -20.30 3.34
C GLU A 146 -1.05 -19.18 3.22
N ILE A 147 -0.64 -18.62 4.36
CA ILE A 147 0.39 -17.58 4.49
C ILE A 147 1.72 -17.99 3.82
N ASP A 148 2.06 -19.28 3.86
CA ASP A 148 3.29 -19.80 3.25
C ASP A 148 3.22 -19.79 1.71
N THR A 149 2.01 -19.82 1.13
CA THR A 149 1.82 -19.61 -0.31
C THR A 149 2.21 -18.20 -0.72
N ALA A 150 1.79 -17.18 0.04
CA ALA A 150 2.18 -15.79 -0.19
C ALA A 150 3.70 -15.62 -0.08
N ALA A 151 4.33 -16.24 0.93
CA ALA A 151 5.79 -16.25 1.07
C ALA A 151 6.47 -16.86 -0.17
N SER A 152 5.96 -17.99 -0.70
CA SER A 152 6.51 -18.64 -1.89
C SER A 152 6.43 -17.77 -3.15
N PHE A 153 5.45 -16.88 -3.24
CA PHE A 153 5.38 -15.91 -4.34
C PHE A 153 6.49 -14.86 -4.24
N LEU A 154 6.74 -14.34 -3.03
CA LEU A 154 7.83 -13.39 -2.82
C LEU A 154 9.21 -14.03 -3.08
N GLU A 155 9.42 -15.31 -2.72
CA GLU A 155 10.62 -16.05 -3.07
C GLU A 155 10.85 -16.09 -4.59
N LYS A 156 9.81 -16.33 -5.39
CA LYS A 156 9.91 -16.35 -6.85
C LYS A 156 10.22 -14.98 -7.44
N ILE A 157 9.72 -13.89 -6.83
CA ILE A 157 10.05 -12.53 -7.24
C ILE A 157 11.53 -12.25 -6.96
N ALA A 158 12.00 -12.59 -5.76
CA ALA A 158 13.40 -12.42 -5.38
C ALA A 158 14.35 -13.24 -6.27
N ALA A 159 14.00 -14.50 -6.56
CA ALA A 159 14.78 -15.38 -7.44
C ALA A 159 14.91 -14.84 -8.88
N ALA A 160 13.94 -14.05 -9.35
CA ALA A 160 13.97 -13.40 -10.66
C ALA A 160 14.67 -12.04 -10.66
N THR A 161 14.99 -11.48 -9.50
CA THR A 161 15.65 -10.17 -9.34
C THR A 161 17.14 -10.31 -9.67
N THR A 162 17.67 -9.35 -10.44
CA THR A 162 19.01 -9.48 -11.01
C THR A 162 20.13 -8.76 -10.25
N GLU A 163 19.81 -7.66 -9.53
CA GLU A 163 20.82 -6.86 -8.84
C GLU A 163 20.64 -6.88 -7.31
N HIS A 164 19.54 -6.32 -6.78
CA HIS A 164 19.33 -6.24 -5.34
C HIS A 164 17.88 -6.59 -4.94
N VAL A 165 17.74 -7.29 -3.82
CA VAL A 165 16.48 -7.45 -3.09
C VAL A 165 16.57 -6.69 -1.76
N VAL A 166 15.57 -5.86 -1.48
CA VAL A 166 15.45 -5.15 -0.21
C VAL A 166 14.37 -5.83 0.63
N LEU A 167 14.74 -6.32 1.80
CA LEU A 167 13.97 -7.24 2.64
C LEU A 167 13.71 -6.66 4.02
N ASN A 168 12.53 -6.95 4.57
CA ASN A 168 12.24 -6.70 5.98
C ASN A 168 12.98 -7.75 6.84
N ARG A 169 13.98 -7.32 7.63
CA ARG A 169 14.74 -8.22 8.51
C ARG A 169 13.91 -8.75 9.69
N ASP A 170 12.83 -8.05 10.05
CA ASP A 170 12.00 -8.33 11.22
C ASP A 170 10.75 -9.17 10.90
N ASP A 171 10.50 -9.45 9.62
CA ASP A 171 9.54 -10.46 9.17
C ASP A 171 10.28 -11.78 8.87
N PRO A 172 10.08 -12.85 9.68
CA PRO A 172 10.86 -14.08 9.55
C PRO A 172 10.72 -14.77 8.18
N ARG A 173 9.57 -14.63 7.52
CA ARG A 173 9.34 -15.20 6.19
C ARG A 173 10.06 -14.41 5.12
N VAL A 174 9.98 -13.08 5.18
CA VAL A 174 10.67 -12.19 4.24
C VAL A 174 12.18 -12.28 4.44
N PHE A 175 12.64 -12.31 5.68
CA PHE A 175 14.07 -12.44 5.98
C PHE A 175 14.71 -13.67 5.31
N ARG A 176 14.07 -14.84 5.41
CA ARG A 176 14.60 -16.10 4.84
C ARG A 176 14.71 -16.09 3.30
N ILE A 177 14.09 -15.13 2.63
CA ILE A 177 14.13 -15.01 1.16
C ILE A 177 15.57 -14.78 0.66
N HIS A 178 16.46 -14.19 1.47
CA HIS A 178 17.87 -14.00 1.08
C HIS A 178 18.57 -15.33 0.71
N GLU A 179 18.12 -16.46 1.26
CA GLU A 179 18.65 -17.80 0.93
C GLU A 179 18.17 -18.31 -0.46
N LYS A 180 17.17 -17.67 -1.06
CA LYS A 180 16.48 -18.09 -2.29
C LYS A 180 16.79 -17.22 -3.50
N THR A 181 17.66 -16.21 -3.36
CA THR A 181 18.04 -15.31 -4.44
C THR A 181 19.55 -15.29 -4.65
N SER A 182 19.96 -15.04 -5.89
CA SER A 182 21.37 -14.76 -6.24
C SER A 182 21.66 -13.26 -6.24
N ALA A 183 20.64 -12.40 -6.17
CA ALA A 183 20.80 -10.96 -6.05
C ALA A 183 21.35 -10.60 -4.66
N ALA A 184 22.05 -9.48 -4.56
CA ALA A 184 22.49 -8.96 -3.28
C ALA A 184 21.29 -8.62 -2.38
N ALA A 185 21.37 -8.93 -1.08
CA ALA A 185 20.32 -8.64 -0.11
C ALA A 185 20.68 -7.41 0.73
N THR A 186 19.74 -6.47 0.80
CA THR A 186 19.79 -5.29 1.66
C THR A 186 18.58 -5.33 2.58
N TYR A 187 18.66 -4.77 3.79
CA TYR A 187 17.61 -4.89 4.77
C TYR A 187 17.12 -3.53 5.26
N PHE A 188 15.86 -3.48 5.62
CA PHE A 188 15.28 -2.46 6.48
C PHE A 188 14.65 -3.12 7.70
N GLY A 189 14.38 -2.34 8.73
CA GLY A 189 13.75 -2.87 9.94
C GLY A 189 13.39 -1.78 10.93
N LEU A 190 13.07 -2.23 12.15
CA LEU A 190 12.75 -1.37 13.28
C LEU A 190 13.41 -1.90 14.56
N THR A 191 13.30 -1.14 15.65
CA THR A 191 13.76 -1.58 16.97
C THR A 191 12.78 -2.53 17.63
N THR A 192 13.22 -3.32 18.58
CA THR A 192 12.39 -4.27 19.34
C THR A 192 11.20 -3.58 20.02
N ASP A 193 11.38 -2.38 20.55
CA ASP A 193 10.28 -1.64 21.20
C ASP A 193 9.18 -1.25 20.22
N LEU A 194 9.53 -0.87 19.00
CA LEU A 194 8.56 -0.58 17.95
C LEU A 194 7.93 -1.85 17.38
N LEU A 195 8.66 -2.97 17.32
CA LEU A 195 8.11 -4.23 16.84
C LEU A 195 6.99 -4.74 17.76
N ARG A 196 7.06 -4.48 19.05
CA ARG A 196 5.97 -4.79 19.99
C ARG A 196 4.67 -4.04 19.69
N LEU A 197 4.76 -2.89 19.03
CA LEU A 197 3.61 -2.12 18.53
C LEU A 197 3.12 -2.63 17.17
N MET A 198 3.88 -3.52 16.52
CA MET A 198 3.59 -4.08 15.19
C MET A 198 3.80 -5.59 15.18
N PRO A 199 3.07 -6.36 16.00
CA PRO A 199 3.29 -7.80 16.06
C PRO A 199 3.02 -8.46 14.69
N THR A 200 3.88 -9.40 14.31
CA THR A 200 3.65 -10.30 13.17
C THR A 200 2.61 -11.36 13.55
N ASP A 201 2.01 -12.03 12.56
CA ASP A 201 1.07 -13.12 12.84
C ASP A 201 1.71 -14.26 13.65
N ASP A 202 3.02 -14.47 13.54
CA ASP A 202 3.75 -15.47 14.33
C ASP A 202 4.01 -15.00 15.76
N SER A 203 4.40 -13.73 15.96
CA SER A 203 4.63 -13.18 17.30
C SER A 203 3.35 -13.07 18.13
N LEU A 204 2.19 -12.91 17.49
CA LEU A 204 0.89 -12.97 18.18
C LEU A 204 0.60 -14.35 18.78
N LYS A 205 1.16 -15.43 18.19
CA LYS A 205 1.00 -16.79 18.70
C LYS A 205 2.01 -17.13 19.81
N THR A 206 3.23 -16.61 19.70
CA THR A 206 4.34 -16.93 20.62
C THR A 206 4.47 -15.95 21.79
N GLY A 207 3.91 -14.75 21.66
CA GLY A 207 4.06 -13.66 22.63
C GLY A 207 5.41 -12.93 22.55
N ASP A 208 6.35 -13.41 21.71
CA ASP A 208 7.70 -12.89 21.60
C ASP A 208 7.86 -12.06 20.32
N ALA A 209 7.93 -10.74 20.45
CA ALA A 209 8.26 -9.82 19.37
C ALA A 209 9.66 -9.25 19.64
N VAL A 210 10.67 -9.81 18.99
CA VAL A 210 12.07 -9.37 19.07
C VAL A 210 12.57 -9.06 17.67
N ALA A 211 13.04 -7.82 17.48
CA ALA A 211 13.61 -7.40 16.21
C ALA A 211 14.95 -8.13 15.92
N ASN A 212 15.22 -8.44 14.67
CA ASN A 212 16.45 -9.11 14.26
C ASN A 212 17.62 -8.11 14.17
N GLU A 213 17.93 -7.49 15.32
CA GLU A 213 18.93 -6.42 15.42
C GLU A 213 20.37 -6.91 15.16
N SER A 214 20.61 -8.22 15.19
CA SER A 214 21.89 -8.82 14.84
C SER A 214 22.22 -8.72 13.34
N VAL A 215 21.21 -8.51 12.50
CA VAL A 215 21.37 -8.31 11.05
C VAL A 215 21.47 -6.83 10.75
N PRO A 216 22.58 -6.38 10.15
CA PRO A 216 22.71 -4.99 9.71
C PRO A 216 21.61 -4.62 8.73
N ALA A 217 21.02 -3.43 8.88
CA ALA A 217 20.04 -2.91 7.97
C ALA A 217 20.46 -1.53 7.48
N GLU A 218 20.13 -1.24 6.22
CA GLU A 218 20.44 0.05 5.56
C GLU A 218 19.70 1.19 6.24
N VAL A 219 18.43 0.93 6.65
CA VAL A 219 17.61 1.88 7.37
C VAL A 219 16.85 1.17 8.48
N VAL A 220 16.93 1.71 9.70
CA VAL A 220 16.17 1.21 10.86
C VAL A 220 15.30 2.33 11.41
N LEU A 221 14.00 2.11 11.52
CA LEU A 221 13.09 2.99 12.25
C LEU A 221 13.35 2.82 13.75
N THR A 222 13.79 3.90 14.43
CA THR A 222 14.17 3.87 15.85
C THR A 222 13.16 4.51 16.78
N THR A 223 12.48 5.57 16.30
CA THR A 223 11.51 6.31 17.12
C THR A 223 10.34 6.80 16.26
N VAL A 224 9.15 6.78 16.85
CA VAL A 224 7.92 7.32 16.26
C VAL A 224 7.40 8.43 17.17
N GLU A 225 7.14 9.58 16.61
CA GLU A 225 6.61 10.76 17.27
C GLU A 225 5.25 11.16 16.69
N GLN A 226 4.57 12.14 17.29
CA GLN A 226 3.25 12.59 16.80
C GLN A 226 3.27 13.10 15.35
N GLN A 227 4.35 13.79 14.96
CA GLN A 227 4.52 14.38 13.62
C GLN A 227 5.91 14.12 13.05
N GLY A 228 6.54 12.99 13.44
CA GLY A 228 7.89 12.71 13.00
C GLY A 228 8.34 11.29 13.27
N ALA A 229 9.53 10.99 12.78
CA ALA A 229 10.20 9.74 12.98
C ALA A 229 11.72 9.94 13.06
N GLU A 230 12.38 9.03 13.73
CA GLU A 230 13.84 8.93 13.72
C GLU A 230 14.26 7.64 13.01
N PHE A 231 15.18 7.79 12.06
CA PHE A 231 15.76 6.69 11.32
C PHE A 231 17.26 6.60 11.61
N LEU A 232 17.77 5.40 11.86
CA LEU A 232 19.18 5.10 11.88
C LEU A 232 19.63 4.73 10.47
N ILE A 233 20.55 5.50 9.89
CA ILE A 233 21.09 5.34 8.54
C ILE A 233 22.60 5.52 8.63
N ASP A 234 23.38 4.57 8.11
CA ASP A 234 24.86 4.59 8.20
C ASP A 234 25.39 4.82 9.62
N GLY A 235 24.73 4.25 10.62
CA GLY A 235 25.09 4.41 12.04
C GLY A 235 24.77 5.79 12.64
N THR A 236 24.16 6.70 11.86
CA THR A 236 23.75 8.03 12.30
C THR A 236 22.23 8.13 12.44
N ARG A 237 21.77 8.75 13.50
CA ARG A 237 20.33 8.99 13.73
C ARG A 237 19.90 10.27 13.02
N HIS A 238 18.85 10.14 12.21
CA HIS A 238 18.25 11.23 11.46
C HIS A 238 16.79 11.39 11.86
N ARG A 239 16.45 12.55 12.39
CA ARG A 239 15.06 12.92 12.70
C ARG A 239 14.47 13.71 11.56
N THR A 240 13.23 13.43 11.19
CA THR A 240 12.49 14.16 10.18
C THR A 240 11.01 14.24 10.54
N GLU A 241 10.38 15.35 10.18
CA GLU A 241 8.92 15.45 10.21
C GLU A 241 8.33 14.60 9.09
N VAL A 242 7.19 13.96 9.32
CA VAL A 242 6.46 13.18 8.30
C VAL A 242 4.96 13.35 8.50
N ALA A 243 4.27 13.57 7.40
CA ALA A 243 2.80 13.63 7.39
C ALA A 243 2.13 12.24 7.50
N LEU A 244 2.93 11.19 7.44
CA LEU A 244 2.45 9.80 7.51
C LEU A 244 2.19 9.41 8.96
N SER A 245 1.00 8.93 9.26
CA SER A 245 0.62 8.49 10.61
C SER A 245 0.70 6.97 10.74
N GLY A 246 1.09 6.50 11.96
CA GLY A 246 1.15 5.08 12.31
C GLY A 246 2.51 4.44 12.04
N VAL A 247 2.93 3.56 12.96
CA VAL A 247 4.24 2.87 12.92
C VAL A 247 4.44 2.13 11.60
N TYR A 248 3.38 1.50 11.07
CA TYR A 248 3.45 0.75 9.82
C TYR A 248 3.76 1.63 8.60
N ASN A 249 3.23 2.87 8.54
CA ASN A 249 3.55 3.80 7.45
C ASN A 249 4.99 4.32 7.57
N LEU A 250 5.50 4.49 8.77
CA LEU A 250 6.88 4.88 9.01
C LEU A 250 7.87 3.74 8.73
N LEU A 251 7.47 2.48 8.97
CA LEU A 251 8.24 1.33 8.51
C LEU A 251 8.25 1.22 6.98
N ASN A 252 7.14 1.54 6.31
CA ASN A 252 7.11 1.64 4.85
C ASN A 252 8.05 2.75 4.34
N ALA A 253 8.19 3.85 5.09
CA ALA A 253 9.16 4.91 4.77
C ALA A 253 10.60 4.43 4.95
N ALA A 254 10.92 3.65 6.00
CA ALA A 254 12.22 3.02 6.16
C ALA A 254 12.54 2.08 5.00
N ALA A 255 11.58 1.27 4.55
CA ALA A 255 11.69 0.39 3.40
C ALA A 255 11.99 1.16 2.10
N ALA A 256 11.27 2.26 1.87
CA ALA A 256 11.46 3.11 0.69
C ALA A 256 12.83 3.79 0.71
N LEU A 257 13.26 4.35 1.85
CA LEU A 257 14.59 4.92 2.02
C LEU A 257 15.69 3.89 1.74
N ALA A 258 15.56 2.66 2.28
CA ALA A 258 16.53 1.59 2.05
C ALA A 258 16.64 1.23 0.57
N LEU A 259 15.50 1.12 -0.14
CA LEU A 259 15.50 0.85 -1.56
C LEU A 259 16.14 1.98 -2.37
N VAL A 260 15.75 3.23 -2.12
CA VAL A 260 16.27 4.38 -2.88
C VAL A 260 17.76 4.54 -2.67
N ARG A 261 18.28 4.35 -1.45
CA ARG A 261 19.71 4.35 -1.17
C ARG A 261 20.47 3.19 -1.86
N THR A 262 19.80 2.04 -2.03
CA THR A 262 20.37 0.92 -2.81
C THR A 262 20.45 1.26 -4.31
N ILE A 263 19.48 2.00 -4.86
CA ILE A 263 19.45 2.38 -6.30
C ILE A 263 20.36 3.56 -6.58
N VAL A 264 20.38 4.57 -5.70
CA VAL A 264 21.13 5.84 -5.84
C VAL A 264 21.92 6.09 -4.56
N PRO A 265 23.00 5.32 -4.31
CA PRO A 265 23.75 5.39 -3.05
C PRO A 265 24.42 6.74 -2.79
N GLU A 266 24.66 7.52 -3.84
CA GLU A 266 25.23 8.87 -3.76
C GLU A 266 24.19 9.96 -3.42
N ALA A 267 22.89 9.64 -3.38
CA ALA A 267 21.86 10.61 -3.05
C ALA A 267 22.05 11.19 -1.64
N PRO A 268 22.14 12.52 -1.48
CA PRO A 268 22.33 13.11 -0.16
C PRO A 268 21.13 12.81 0.75
N ILE A 269 21.40 12.33 1.96
CA ILE A 269 20.34 11.91 2.89
C ILE A 269 19.36 13.03 3.22
N HIS A 270 19.82 14.29 3.32
CA HIS A 270 18.96 15.43 3.59
C HIS A 270 17.94 15.68 2.46
N VAL A 271 18.28 15.38 1.19
CA VAL A 271 17.37 15.49 0.06
C VAL A 271 16.25 14.45 0.19
N LEU A 272 16.60 13.21 0.55
CA LEU A 272 15.64 12.13 0.73
C LEU A 272 14.71 12.40 1.92
N LEU A 273 15.24 12.91 3.04
CA LEU A 273 14.43 13.22 4.22
C LEU A 273 13.53 14.44 4.01
N ASP A 274 14.00 15.47 3.30
CA ASP A 274 13.18 16.61 2.90
C ASP A 274 12.05 16.19 1.95
N ALA A 275 12.32 15.30 1.00
CA ALA A 275 11.28 14.73 0.15
C ALA A 275 10.27 13.91 0.97
N LEU A 276 10.76 13.03 1.87
CA LEU A 276 9.92 12.22 2.74
C LEU A 276 8.98 13.08 3.60
N SER A 277 9.44 14.21 4.11
CA SER A 277 8.63 15.11 4.93
C SER A 277 7.41 15.69 4.19
N LYS A 278 7.48 15.74 2.86
CA LYS A 278 6.42 16.27 1.99
C LYS A 278 5.47 15.20 1.46
N VAL A 279 5.80 13.92 1.67
CA VAL A 279 4.96 12.81 1.21
C VAL A 279 3.62 12.83 1.93
N LYS A 280 2.55 12.97 1.16
CA LYS A 280 1.19 12.84 1.69
C LYS A 280 0.76 11.38 1.75
N PRO A 281 -0.12 11.00 2.70
CA PRO A 281 -0.69 9.65 2.74
C PRO A 281 -1.26 9.22 1.39
N ALA A 282 -1.13 7.95 1.07
CA ALA A 282 -1.81 7.40 -0.10
C ALA A 282 -3.32 7.36 0.15
N PHE A 283 -4.09 7.48 -0.91
CA PHE A 283 -5.55 7.47 -0.93
C PHE A 283 -6.17 6.51 0.09
N GLY A 284 -7.00 7.06 1.01
CA GLY A 284 -7.73 6.32 2.04
C GLY A 284 -6.86 5.61 3.10
N ARG A 285 -5.54 5.86 3.13
CA ARG A 285 -4.62 5.17 4.05
C ARG A 285 -4.08 6.10 5.12
N GLY A 286 -4.98 6.59 5.96
CA GLY A 286 -4.70 7.66 6.92
C GLY A 286 -4.84 9.03 6.30
N GLU A 287 -5.63 9.16 5.23
CA GLU A 287 -6.01 10.43 4.64
C GLU A 287 -6.89 11.20 5.62
N THR A 288 -6.52 12.45 5.91
CA THR A 288 -7.30 13.34 6.76
C THR A 288 -8.06 14.34 5.89
N ILE A 289 -9.39 14.35 6.00
CA ILE A 289 -10.29 15.27 5.31
C ILE A 289 -10.80 16.28 6.36
N THR A 290 -10.84 17.56 6.01
CA THR A 290 -11.41 18.59 6.88
C THR A 290 -12.87 18.86 6.50
N TYR A 291 -13.80 18.70 7.44
CA TYR A 291 -15.20 19.01 7.27
C TYR A 291 -15.68 19.94 8.38
N ASN A 292 -16.19 21.13 8.03
CA ASN A 292 -16.63 22.15 8.98
C ASN A 292 -15.61 22.46 10.12
N GLY A 293 -14.32 22.46 9.77
CA GLY A 293 -13.24 22.72 10.73
C GLY A 293 -12.83 21.49 11.58
N THR A 294 -13.46 20.34 11.40
CA THR A 294 -13.16 19.09 12.12
C THR A 294 -12.45 18.11 11.19
N SER A 295 -11.46 17.39 11.74
CA SER A 295 -10.72 16.38 10.97
C SER A 295 -11.48 15.03 10.94
N ILE A 296 -11.47 14.40 9.77
CA ILE A 296 -11.99 13.04 9.54
C ILE A 296 -10.87 12.21 8.95
N ASP A 297 -10.40 11.20 9.68
CA ASP A 297 -9.39 10.26 9.18
C ASP A 297 -10.09 9.10 8.48
N LEU A 298 -9.76 8.85 7.20
CA LEU A 298 -10.18 7.67 6.45
C LEU A 298 -9.13 6.57 6.52
N LEU A 299 -9.53 5.41 7.05
CA LEU A 299 -8.66 4.29 7.38
C LEU A 299 -9.11 3.03 6.64
N LEU A 300 -8.47 2.74 5.50
CA LEU A 300 -8.74 1.54 4.73
C LEU A 300 -8.30 0.28 5.48
N VAL A 301 -9.23 -0.64 5.66
CA VAL A 301 -9.01 -1.97 6.23
C VAL A 301 -9.47 -3.03 5.23
N LYS A 302 -8.63 -4.01 4.93
CA LYS A 302 -8.92 -5.04 3.92
C LYS A 302 -8.64 -6.47 4.36
N ASN A 303 -7.96 -6.63 5.49
CA ASN A 303 -7.57 -7.92 6.05
C ASN A 303 -7.34 -7.79 7.56
N PRO A 304 -7.23 -8.91 8.30
CA PRO A 304 -7.12 -8.88 9.77
C PRO A 304 -5.87 -8.14 10.24
N SER A 305 -4.73 -8.37 9.60
CA SER A 305 -3.46 -7.74 9.98
C SER A 305 -3.49 -6.21 9.76
N GLY A 306 -4.03 -5.76 8.62
CA GLY A 306 -4.20 -4.34 8.34
C GLY A 306 -5.16 -3.65 9.32
N PHE A 307 -6.26 -4.31 9.70
CA PHE A 307 -7.20 -3.74 10.68
C PHE A 307 -6.57 -3.66 12.08
N ARG A 308 -5.89 -4.72 12.54
CA ARG A 308 -5.15 -4.70 13.81
C ARG A 308 -4.14 -3.56 13.87
N LEU A 309 -3.33 -3.39 12.81
CA LEU A 309 -2.36 -2.29 12.74
C LEU A 309 -3.03 -0.91 12.76
N SER A 310 -4.16 -0.75 12.08
CA SER A 310 -4.95 0.49 12.13
C SER A 310 -5.51 0.75 13.52
N LEU A 311 -6.04 -0.25 14.20
CA LEU A 311 -6.54 -0.12 15.58
C LEU A 311 -5.41 0.23 16.56
N LEU A 312 -4.24 -0.39 16.46
CA LEU A 312 -3.08 -0.06 17.28
C LEU A 312 -2.61 1.40 17.10
N SER A 313 -2.73 1.92 15.88
CA SER A 313 -2.29 3.28 15.55
C SER A 313 -3.32 4.35 15.85
N PHE A 314 -4.61 4.05 15.74
CA PHE A 314 -5.70 5.02 15.77
C PHE A 314 -6.77 4.71 16.84
N GLY A 315 -6.95 3.45 17.26
CA GLY A 315 -8.05 3.02 18.12
C GLY A 315 -8.06 3.66 19.52
N LYS A 316 -6.90 4.02 20.07
CA LYS A 316 -6.77 4.69 21.39
C LYS A 316 -6.94 6.22 21.34
N ARG A 317 -7.19 6.79 20.18
CA ARG A 317 -7.41 8.24 20.06
C ARG A 317 -8.83 8.56 20.51
N GLN A 318 -9.00 9.60 21.30
CA GLN A 318 -10.32 10.15 21.62
C GLN A 318 -10.93 10.77 20.35
N ARG A 319 -11.69 10.01 19.61
CA ARG A 319 -12.34 10.37 18.36
C ARG A 319 -13.67 9.66 18.23
N GLN A 320 -14.63 10.32 17.59
CA GLN A 320 -15.84 9.63 17.14
C GLN A 320 -15.46 8.58 16.09
N THR A 321 -15.92 7.36 16.28
CA THR A 321 -15.56 6.23 15.43
C THR A 321 -16.73 5.72 14.62
N MET A 322 -16.54 5.58 13.31
CA MET A 322 -17.43 4.85 12.40
C MET A 322 -16.69 3.63 11.84
N ILE A 323 -17.40 2.50 11.70
CA ILE A 323 -16.88 1.32 11.00
C ILE A 323 -17.84 0.99 9.85
N ALA A 324 -17.32 0.94 8.61
CA ALA A 324 -18.12 0.69 7.41
C ALA A 324 -17.55 -0.49 6.59
N ILE A 325 -18.24 -1.63 6.61
CA ILE A 325 -17.77 -2.87 5.99
C ILE A 325 -18.70 -3.33 4.87
N ASN A 326 -18.13 -3.44 3.68
CA ASN A 326 -18.75 -4.08 2.52
C ASN A 326 -18.04 -5.39 2.20
N ASP A 327 -18.69 -6.26 1.42
CA ASP A 327 -18.18 -7.51 0.87
C ASP A 327 -18.33 -7.60 -0.65
N ASN A 328 -18.20 -6.48 -1.34
CA ASN A 328 -18.22 -6.45 -2.79
C ASN A 328 -16.97 -7.16 -3.35
N TYR A 329 -16.99 -7.50 -4.64
CA TYR A 329 -15.91 -8.25 -5.27
C TYR A 329 -14.51 -7.64 -5.03
N ALA A 330 -14.41 -6.31 -4.99
CA ALA A 330 -13.15 -5.62 -4.74
C ALA A 330 -12.71 -5.61 -3.25
N ASP A 331 -13.63 -5.86 -2.32
CA ASP A 331 -13.34 -5.97 -0.88
C ASP A 331 -12.86 -7.37 -0.50
N GLY A 332 -13.16 -8.39 -1.33
CA GLY A 332 -13.16 -9.80 -0.98
C GLY A 332 -14.51 -10.25 -0.42
N ARG A 333 -14.91 -11.48 -0.75
CA ARG A 333 -16.23 -12.00 -0.39
C ARG A 333 -16.26 -12.66 0.99
N ASP A 334 -15.12 -13.15 1.45
CA ASP A 334 -14.98 -13.75 2.77
C ASP A 334 -14.66 -12.69 3.81
N MET A 335 -15.61 -12.38 4.67
CA MET A 335 -15.47 -11.45 5.80
C MET A 335 -15.26 -12.16 7.13
N SER A 336 -15.05 -13.48 7.13
CA SER A 336 -14.78 -14.25 8.36
C SER A 336 -13.53 -13.76 9.09
N TRP A 337 -12.59 -13.13 8.36
CA TRP A 337 -11.39 -12.53 8.91
C TRP A 337 -11.65 -11.42 9.97
N LEU A 338 -12.85 -10.84 10.01
CA LEU A 338 -13.24 -9.89 11.06
C LEU A 338 -13.16 -10.54 12.46
N TRP A 339 -13.36 -11.86 12.54
CA TRP A 339 -13.27 -12.61 13.80
C TRP A 339 -11.84 -12.81 14.30
N ASP A 340 -10.83 -12.56 13.47
CA ASP A 340 -9.42 -12.60 13.84
C ASP A 340 -8.90 -11.26 14.39
N VAL A 341 -9.74 -10.22 14.44
CA VAL A 341 -9.38 -8.88 14.91
C VAL A 341 -9.93 -8.65 16.31
N ASP A 342 -9.09 -8.19 17.22
CA ASP A 342 -9.47 -7.76 18.57
C ASP A 342 -9.87 -6.28 18.55
N PHE A 343 -11.13 -6.00 18.86
CA PHE A 343 -11.69 -4.64 18.89
C PHE A 343 -11.79 -4.06 20.31
N SER A 344 -11.35 -4.78 21.34
CA SER A 344 -11.42 -4.33 22.73
C SER A 344 -10.65 -3.04 23.02
N VAL A 345 -9.77 -2.61 22.10
CA VAL A 345 -9.09 -1.32 22.14
C VAL A 345 -10.05 -0.13 21.93
N LEU A 346 -11.22 -0.38 21.30
CA LEU A 346 -12.28 0.61 21.10
C LEU A 346 -13.23 0.57 22.31
N GLU A 347 -13.50 1.70 22.93
CA GLU A 347 -14.51 1.78 24.01
C GLU A 347 -15.94 1.82 23.43
N ASN A 348 -16.10 2.54 22.32
CA ASN A 348 -17.37 2.66 21.63
C ASN A 348 -17.17 2.90 20.12
N VAL A 349 -18.22 2.59 19.34
CA VAL A 349 -18.33 2.89 17.92
C VAL A 349 -19.64 3.62 17.71
N SER A 350 -19.58 4.88 17.28
CA SER A 350 -20.76 5.74 17.13
C SER A 350 -21.69 5.24 16.05
N VAL A 351 -21.14 4.79 14.90
CA VAL A 351 -21.92 4.32 13.75
C VAL A 351 -21.27 3.08 13.13
N VAL A 352 -22.05 2.05 12.90
CA VAL A 352 -21.66 0.87 12.11
C VAL A 352 -22.47 0.84 10.82
N SER A 353 -21.79 0.68 9.66
CA SER A 353 -22.43 0.80 8.35
C SER A 353 -21.90 -0.17 7.30
N GLY A 354 -22.53 -0.13 6.11
CA GLY A 354 -22.20 -0.98 4.96
C GLY A 354 -23.01 -2.27 4.92
N VAL A 355 -22.76 -3.07 3.90
CA VAL A 355 -23.51 -4.33 3.66
C VAL A 355 -23.39 -5.29 4.85
N ARG A 356 -22.24 -5.30 5.53
CA ARG A 356 -21.93 -6.15 6.68
C ARG A 356 -22.09 -5.44 8.04
N ALA A 357 -22.92 -4.41 8.11
CA ALA A 357 -23.12 -3.65 9.34
C ALA A 357 -23.55 -4.54 10.53
N TYR A 358 -24.48 -5.46 10.32
CA TYR A 358 -24.94 -6.35 11.38
C TYR A 358 -23.90 -7.38 11.81
N ASP A 359 -23.14 -7.95 10.86
CA ASP A 359 -22.05 -8.87 11.19
C ASP A 359 -20.96 -8.16 12.00
N MET A 360 -20.64 -6.90 11.62
CA MET A 360 -19.66 -6.10 12.35
C MET A 360 -20.16 -5.72 13.75
N THR A 361 -21.46 -5.35 13.88
CA THR A 361 -22.06 -5.07 15.17
C THR A 361 -22.03 -6.30 16.08
N LEU A 362 -22.36 -7.47 15.55
CA LEU A 362 -22.25 -8.73 16.28
C LEU A 362 -20.82 -8.98 16.73
N ARG A 363 -19.84 -8.79 15.85
CA ARG A 363 -18.40 -8.95 16.21
C ARG A 363 -17.97 -8.00 17.33
N LEU A 364 -18.36 -6.73 17.27
CA LEU A 364 -18.07 -5.74 18.31
C LEU A 364 -18.68 -6.12 19.67
N SER A 365 -19.89 -6.69 19.67
CA SER A 365 -20.56 -7.13 20.91
C SER A 365 -19.80 -8.24 21.64
N TYR A 366 -19.05 -9.09 20.92
CA TYR A 366 -18.21 -10.12 21.54
C TYR A 366 -16.96 -9.54 22.26
N ASP A 367 -16.52 -8.35 21.85
CA ASP A 367 -15.44 -7.63 22.53
C ASP A 367 -15.97 -6.56 23.49
N GLU A 368 -17.26 -6.61 23.82
CA GLU A 368 -17.95 -5.69 24.75
C GLU A 368 -17.88 -4.20 24.32
N VAL A 369 -17.67 -3.94 23.02
CA VAL A 369 -17.62 -2.58 22.46
C VAL A 369 -19.05 -2.05 22.27
N ALA A 370 -19.34 -0.90 22.88
CA ALA A 370 -20.65 -0.26 22.73
C ALA A 370 -20.85 0.26 21.29
N VAL A 371 -22.04 0.01 20.73
CA VAL A 371 -22.44 0.47 19.39
C VAL A 371 -23.61 1.44 19.50
N GLY A 372 -23.48 2.61 18.90
CA GLY A 372 -24.54 3.61 18.82
C GLY A 372 -25.57 3.24 17.74
N THR A 373 -25.39 3.76 16.53
CA THR A 373 -26.32 3.50 15.41
C THR A 373 -25.80 2.41 14.48
N VAL A 374 -26.72 1.60 13.95
CA VAL A 374 -26.47 0.62 12.87
C VAL A 374 -27.33 1.00 11.67
N GLU A 375 -26.68 1.50 10.61
CA GLU A 375 -27.34 1.91 9.37
C GLU A 375 -26.57 1.36 8.15
N GLN A 376 -27.18 0.50 7.36
CA GLN A 376 -26.53 -0.12 6.20
C GLN A 376 -26.24 0.86 5.06
N ASP A 377 -27.11 1.85 4.87
CA ASP A 377 -26.92 2.87 3.83
C ASP A 377 -25.80 3.82 4.21
N LEU A 378 -24.73 3.79 3.42
CA LEU A 378 -23.51 4.59 3.68
C LEU A 378 -23.77 6.10 3.66
N ALA A 379 -24.72 6.59 2.85
CA ALA A 379 -25.01 8.02 2.78
C ALA A 379 -25.72 8.51 4.05
N LYS A 380 -26.76 7.76 4.49
CA LYS A 380 -27.49 8.07 5.73
C LYS A 380 -26.58 7.95 6.95
N ALA A 381 -25.78 6.87 7.00
CA ALA A 381 -24.83 6.64 8.08
C ALA A 381 -23.78 7.77 8.17
N LEU A 382 -23.26 8.23 7.02
CA LEU A 382 -22.34 9.35 6.99
C LEU A 382 -23.00 10.65 7.46
N ASP A 383 -24.21 10.96 6.99
CA ASP A 383 -24.93 12.16 7.41
C ASP A 383 -25.17 12.17 8.92
N GLU A 384 -25.59 11.05 9.50
CA GLU A 384 -25.78 10.90 10.95
C GLU A 384 -24.44 11.06 11.68
N PHE A 385 -23.39 10.41 11.21
CA PHE A 385 -22.05 10.48 11.81
C PHE A 385 -21.46 11.90 11.81
N LEU A 386 -21.71 12.69 10.75
CA LEU A 386 -21.21 14.05 10.63
C LEU A 386 -21.91 15.05 11.57
N VAL A 387 -23.21 14.82 11.89
CA VAL A 387 -23.96 15.68 12.80
C VAL A 387 -23.81 15.29 14.28
N HIS A 388 -23.41 14.05 14.55
CA HIS A 388 -23.13 13.58 15.90
C HIS A 388 -21.82 14.21 16.40
N GLU A 389 -21.89 14.96 17.52
CA GLU A 389 -20.74 15.67 18.11
C GLU A 389 -19.85 16.36 17.03
N PRO A 390 -20.38 17.42 16.38
CA PRO A 390 -19.81 17.95 15.15
C PRO A 390 -18.43 18.61 15.32
N THR A 391 -18.03 18.93 16.55
CA THR A 391 -16.74 19.55 16.87
C THR A 391 -15.65 18.53 17.22
N GLU A 392 -16.03 17.27 17.44
CA GLU A 392 -15.06 16.23 17.79
C GLU A 392 -14.38 15.62 16.55
N PRO A 393 -13.07 15.41 16.61
CA PRO A 393 -12.35 14.72 15.56
C PRO A 393 -12.93 13.33 15.31
N LYS A 394 -12.96 12.91 14.04
CA LYS A 394 -13.60 11.70 13.59
C LYS A 394 -12.63 10.74 12.92
N GLN A 395 -12.94 9.44 12.95
CA GLN A 395 -12.22 8.41 12.22
C GLN A 395 -13.20 7.38 11.65
N ILE A 396 -12.90 6.90 10.44
CA ILE A 396 -13.72 5.92 9.73
C ILE A 396 -12.85 4.75 9.30
N PHE A 397 -13.01 3.59 9.92
CA PHE A 397 -12.43 2.34 9.44
C PHE A 397 -13.36 1.76 8.38
N CYS A 398 -12.86 1.54 7.17
CA CYS A 398 -13.73 1.14 6.07
C CYS A 398 -13.05 0.16 5.11
N SER A 399 -13.84 -0.77 4.56
CA SER A 399 -13.42 -1.61 3.45
C SER A 399 -13.28 -0.78 2.15
N TYR A 400 -12.66 -1.32 1.11
CA TYR A 400 -12.29 -0.56 -0.09
C TYR A 400 -13.49 0.10 -0.80
N THR A 401 -14.57 -0.65 -1.02
CA THR A 401 -15.75 -0.08 -1.72
C THR A 401 -16.56 0.85 -0.83
N ALA A 402 -16.55 0.62 0.50
CA ALA A 402 -17.14 1.56 1.45
C ALA A 402 -16.33 2.87 1.47
N MET A 403 -14.99 2.78 1.51
CA MET A 403 -14.10 3.93 1.46
C MET A 403 -14.32 4.78 0.20
N THR A 404 -14.33 4.16 -0.98
CA THR A 404 -14.54 4.89 -2.24
C THR A 404 -15.88 5.60 -2.28
N THR A 405 -16.94 4.97 -1.74
CA THR A 405 -18.27 5.57 -1.65
C THR A 405 -18.30 6.72 -0.65
N LEU A 406 -17.77 6.52 0.56
CA LEU A 406 -17.73 7.56 1.61
C LEU A 406 -16.92 8.77 1.18
N ARG A 407 -15.76 8.53 0.53
CA ARG A 407 -14.93 9.62 0.02
C ARG A 407 -15.64 10.44 -1.06
N ARG A 408 -16.35 9.79 -1.99
CA ARG A 408 -17.18 10.48 -2.97
C ARG A 408 -18.27 11.31 -2.29
N LEU A 409 -18.97 10.76 -1.30
CA LEU A 409 -19.99 11.48 -0.54
C LEU A 409 -19.40 12.68 0.24
N LEU A 410 -18.17 12.53 0.78
CA LEU A 410 -17.46 13.63 1.41
C LEU A 410 -17.05 14.71 0.41
N SER A 411 -16.61 14.32 -0.80
CA SER A 411 -16.25 15.29 -1.85
C SER A 411 -17.44 16.14 -2.36
N GLU A 412 -18.67 15.68 -2.15
CA GLU A 412 -19.88 16.44 -2.42
C GLU A 412 -20.17 17.49 -1.32
N LYS A 413 -19.49 17.39 -0.16
CA LYS A 413 -19.74 18.22 1.03
C LYS A 413 -18.55 19.12 1.38
N THR A 414 -17.35 18.76 1.02
CA THR A 414 -16.12 19.51 1.33
C THR A 414 -15.07 19.26 0.25
N ASP A 415 -14.03 20.08 0.26
CA ASP A 415 -12.89 19.89 -0.66
C ASP A 415 -12.10 18.65 -0.27
N VAL A 416 -11.98 17.71 -1.20
CA VAL A 416 -11.24 16.45 -1.06
C VAL A 416 -10.27 16.35 -2.22
N GLU A 417 -9.01 16.06 -1.94
CA GLU A 417 -7.95 16.01 -2.94
C GLU A 417 -8.31 15.05 -4.10
N ASP A 418 -8.14 15.50 -5.35
CA ASP A 418 -8.45 14.65 -6.51
C ASP A 418 -7.53 13.43 -6.58
N ILE A 419 -8.10 12.29 -6.98
CA ILE A 419 -7.35 11.07 -7.27
C ILE A 419 -6.74 11.23 -8.68
N SER A 420 -5.54 11.77 -8.76
CA SER A 420 -4.79 11.85 -10.02
C SER A 420 -3.98 10.60 -10.28
#